data_66872def09dea47505fc85096203b137
#
_entry.id   66872def09dea47505fc85096203b137
#
_cell.length_a   1.000
_cell.length_b   1.000
_cell.length_c   1.000
_cell.angle_alpha   90.00
_cell.angle_beta   90.00
_cell.angle_gamma   90.00
#
_symmetry.space_group_name_H-M   'P 1'
#
loop_
_entity.id
_entity.type
_entity.pdbx_description
1 polymer ?
#
loop_
_entity_poly.entity_id
_entity_poly.type
_entity_poly.pdbx_seq_one_letter_code
_entity_poly.pdbx_strand_id
1 'polypeptide(L)'
;MTEAQSTGRGPQLAIGAASLALAAVMAFGAAQIPAAAGYAGVGPNFMPWVVAVALALCGLGLLLEAGSGGFRHREPPSGAARGDWPPLVWVSAGVVANAALITTIGFILSCTLCFMLAVRGLRISEGKPSGGARQTVIDFVTGFLIAGPAFWLFTKLLGINLPGLTGTGWI
;
A
#
# COMPACT_ATOMS: atom_id res chain seq x y z
N MET A 1 -8.11 28.87 -26.85
CA MET A 1 -8.84 27.75 -26.21
C MET A 1 -8.28 26.40 -26.66
N THR A 2 -6.96 26.17 -26.63
CA THR A 2 -6.33 24.98 -27.25
C THR A 2 -5.26 24.33 -26.34
N GLU A 3 -5.17 24.67 -25.04
CA GLU A 3 -4.15 24.10 -24.14
C GLU A 3 -4.66 23.01 -23.18
N ALA A 4 -5.94 22.66 -23.19
CA ALA A 4 -6.50 21.70 -22.25
C ALA A 4 -6.44 20.21 -22.69
N GLN A 5 -5.98 19.92 -23.90
CA GLN A 5 -6.07 18.56 -24.46
C GLN A 5 -4.77 17.72 -24.40
N SER A 6 -3.64 18.29 -24.02
CA SER A 6 -2.36 17.54 -23.99
C SER A 6 -2.06 16.84 -22.66
N THR A 7 -2.81 17.14 -21.61
CA THR A 7 -2.52 16.69 -20.23
C THR A 7 -2.94 15.24 -19.94
N GLY A 8 -3.68 14.59 -20.83
CA GLY A 8 -4.26 13.26 -20.58
C GLY A 8 -3.39 12.06 -20.91
N ARG A 9 -2.57 12.12 -21.97
CA ARG A 9 -1.82 10.96 -22.47
C ARG A 9 -0.58 10.60 -21.64
N GLY A 10 0.19 11.58 -21.23
CA GLY A 10 1.43 11.35 -20.48
C GLY A 10 1.21 10.63 -19.15
N PRO A 11 0.34 11.14 -18.27
CA PRO A 11 0.00 10.46 -17.00
C PRO A 11 -0.60 9.07 -17.22
N GLN A 12 -1.45 8.88 -18.24
CA GLN A 12 -2.05 7.58 -18.55
C GLN A 12 -1.01 6.55 -18.98
N LEU A 13 -0.07 6.94 -19.85
CA LEU A 13 1.06 6.10 -20.26
C LEU A 13 1.94 5.75 -19.04
N ALA A 14 2.21 6.72 -18.18
CA ALA A 14 3.00 6.49 -16.97
C ALA A 14 2.33 5.49 -16.02
N ILE A 15 1.02 5.62 -15.80
CA ILE A 15 0.25 4.70 -14.95
C ILE A 15 0.20 3.31 -15.59
N GLY A 16 -0.06 3.22 -16.89
CA GLY A 16 -0.06 1.94 -17.61
C GLY A 16 1.29 1.24 -17.57
N ALA A 17 2.38 1.97 -17.78
CA ALA A 17 3.74 1.44 -17.69
C ALA A 17 4.09 1.02 -16.24
N ALA A 18 3.73 1.81 -15.24
CA ALA A 18 3.94 1.47 -13.83
C ALA A 18 3.15 0.21 -13.43
N SER A 19 1.90 0.06 -13.90
CA SER A 19 1.10 -1.13 -13.67
C SER A 19 1.72 -2.38 -14.31
N LEU A 20 2.28 -2.29 -15.52
CA LEU A 20 2.99 -3.39 -16.15
C LEU A 20 4.30 -3.74 -15.44
N ALA A 21 5.05 -2.73 -14.99
CA ALA A 21 6.26 -2.95 -14.20
C ALA A 21 5.93 -3.67 -12.88
N LEU A 22 4.88 -3.24 -12.19
CA LEU A 22 4.40 -3.89 -10.97
C LEU A 22 3.93 -5.32 -11.24
N ALA A 23 3.19 -5.55 -12.33
CA ALA A 23 2.76 -6.88 -12.75
C ALA A 23 3.97 -7.81 -13.00
N ALA A 24 5.03 -7.32 -13.65
CA ALA A 24 6.24 -8.08 -13.87
C ALA A 24 6.97 -8.44 -12.56
N VAL A 25 7.07 -7.50 -11.62
CA VAL A 25 7.64 -7.75 -10.30
C VAL A 25 6.82 -8.79 -9.53
N MET A 26 5.49 -8.68 -9.57
CA MET A 26 4.59 -9.64 -8.93
C MET A 26 4.69 -11.03 -9.57
N ALA A 27 4.76 -11.11 -10.90
CA ALA A 27 4.92 -12.37 -11.62
C ALA A 27 6.26 -13.04 -11.28
N PHE A 28 7.34 -12.24 -11.24
CA PHE A 28 8.65 -12.73 -10.83
C PHE A 28 8.63 -13.26 -9.40
N GLY A 29 8.03 -12.53 -8.46
CA GLY A 29 7.85 -12.99 -7.09
C GLY A 29 7.00 -14.27 -7.00
N ALA A 30 5.89 -14.33 -7.76
CA ALA A 30 5.02 -15.51 -7.80
C ALA A 30 5.74 -16.76 -8.33
N ALA A 31 6.66 -16.60 -9.28
CA ALA A 31 7.46 -17.70 -9.82
C ALA A 31 8.46 -18.29 -8.79
N GLN A 32 8.84 -17.51 -7.77
CA GLN A 32 9.74 -17.97 -6.71
C GLN A 32 8.99 -18.75 -5.60
N ILE A 33 7.66 -18.66 -5.56
CA ILE A 33 6.85 -19.35 -4.56
C ILE A 33 6.62 -20.80 -5.04
N PRO A 34 6.90 -21.82 -4.20
CA PRO A 34 6.64 -23.21 -4.55
C PRO A 34 5.17 -23.43 -4.94
N ALA A 35 4.95 -24.07 -6.08
CA ALA A 35 3.61 -24.39 -6.59
C ALA A 35 2.98 -25.64 -5.94
N ALA A 36 3.64 -26.24 -4.97
CA ALA A 36 3.14 -27.44 -4.29
C ALA A 36 1.73 -27.15 -3.75
N ALA A 37 0.76 -27.88 -4.27
CA ALA A 37 -0.64 -27.73 -3.91
C ALA A 37 -0.85 -28.03 -2.42
N GLY A 38 -1.28 -27.01 -1.68
CA GLY A 38 -1.75 -27.19 -0.32
C GLY A 38 -3.13 -27.86 -0.32
N TYR A 39 -4.15 -27.12 0.08
CA TYR A 39 -5.53 -27.62 0.08
C TYR A 39 -6.21 -27.36 -1.26
N ALA A 40 -7.04 -28.33 -1.70
CA ALA A 40 -7.91 -28.21 -2.89
C ALA A 40 -7.19 -27.98 -4.25
N GLY A 41 -5.93 -28.38 -4.40
CA GLY A 41 -5.23 -28.30 -5.69
C GLY A 41 -4.74 -26.91 -6.09
N VAL A 42 -4.90 -25.89 -5.23
CA VAL A 42 -4.45 -24.51 -5.46
C VAL A 42 -3.22 -24.23 -4.59
N GLY A 43 -2.09 -23.94 -5.22
CA GLY A 43 -0.85 -23.59 -4.52
C GLY A 43 -0.84 -22.15 -3.99
N PRO A 44 0.07 -21.84 -3.05
CA PRO A 44 0.18 -20.50 -2.46
C PRO A 44 0.60 -19.41 -3.47
N ASN A 45 1.15 -19.80 -4.61
CA ASN A 45 1.52 -18.88 -5.70
C ASN A 45 0.32 -18.48 -6.59
N PHE A 46 -0.84 -19.10 -6.46
CA PHE A 46 -1.99 -18.86 -7.33
C PHE A 46 -2.49 -17.41 -7.24
N MET A 47 -2.73 -16.92 -6.01
CA MET A 47 -3.21 -15.54 -5.81
C MET A 47 -2.25 -14.47 -6.33
N PRO A 48 -0.95 -14.53 -6.05
CA PRO A 48 0.04 -13.63 -6.69
C PRO A 48 -0.02 -13.66 -8.22
N TRP A 49 -0.20 -14.83 -8.85
CA TRP A 49 -0.36 -14.94 -10.29
C TRP A 49 -1.63 -14.27 -10.80
N VAL A 50 -2.76 -14.47 -10.13
CA VAL A 50 -4.03 -13.82 -10.48
C VAL A 50 -3.88 -12.29 -10.44
N VAL A 51 -3.26 -11.75 -9.39
CA VAL A 51 -3.02 -10.32 -9.27
C VAL A 51 -2.07 -9.81 -10.36
N ALA A 52 -0.99 -10.52 -10.64
CA ALA A 52 -0.04 -10.15 -11.69
C ALA A 52 -0.70 -10.10 -13.07
N VAL A 53 -1.52 -11.10 -13.42
CA VAL A 53 -2.28 -11.14 -14.68
C VAL A 53 -3.29 -10.00 -14.75
N ALA A 54 -4.06 -9.76 -13.69
CA ALA A 54 -5.03 -8.67 -13.65
C ALA A 54 -4.35 -7.31 -13.83
N LEU A 55 -3.24 -7.05 -13.15
CA LEU A 55 -2.45 -5.83 -13.32
C LEU A 55 -1.88 -5.69 -14.73
N ALA A 56 -1.40 -6.78 -15.33
CA ALA A 56 -0.90 -6.79 -16.70
C ALA A 56 -2.00 -6.43 -17.71
N LEU A 57 -3.18 -7.02 -17.57
CA LEU A 57 -4.33 -6.73 -18.44
C LEU A 57 -4.79 -5.27 -18.28
N CYS A 58 -4.89 -4.76 -17.06
CA CYS A 58 -5.23 -3.36 -16.79
C CYS A 58 -4.17 -2.40 -17.35
N GLY A 59 -2.89 -2.69 -17.12
CA GLY A 59 -1.79 -1.88 -17.64
C GLY A 59 -1.75 -1.85 -19.17
N LEU A 60 -1.92 -3.01 -19.80
CA LEU A 60 -2.00 -3.11 -21.26
C LEU A 60 -3.23 -2.35 -21.80
N GLY A 61 -4.39 -2.51 -21.19
CA GLY A 61 -5.60 -1.77 -21.55
C GLY A 61 -5.39 -0.26 -21.49
N LEU A 62 -4.76 0.25 -20.43
CA LEU A 62 -4.42 1.68 -20.31
C LEU A 62 -3.45 2.17 -21.40
N LEU A 63 -2.46 1.36 -21.77
CA LEU A 63 -1.52 1.71 -22.83
C LEU A 63 -2.18 1.72 -24.21
N LEU A 64 -3.01 0.72 -24.49
CA LEU A 64 -3.76 0.65 -25.76
C LEU A 64 -4.73 1.83 -25.89
N GLU A 65 -5.43 2.18 -24.83
CA GLU A 65 -6.34 3.33 -24.81
C GLU A 65 -5.58 4.66 -24.95
N ALA A 66 -4.44 4.81 -24.29
CA ALA A 66 -3.57 5.97 -24.47
C ALA A 66 -3.06 6.08 -25.90
N GLY A 67 -2.76 4.96 -26.57
CA GLY A 67 -2.37 4.89 -27.99
C GLY A 67 -3.50 5.29 -28.94
N SER A 68 -4.74 4.90 -28.64
CA SER A 68 -5.92 5.21 -29.48
C SER A 68 -6.49 6.62 -29.32
N GLY A 69 -5.88 7.46 -28.51
CA GLY A 69 -6.30 8.86 -28.32
C GLY A 69 -6.56 9.27 -26.87
N GLY A 70 -6.44 8.36 -25.91
CA GLY A 70 -6.68 8.62 -24.50
C GLY A 70 -8.16 8.73 -24.15
N PHE A 71 -8.46 8.93 -22.86
CA PHE A 71 -9.84 9.09 -22.39
C PHE A 71 -10.52 10.31 -23.03
N ARG A 72 -11.46 10.06 -23.91
CA ARG A 72 -12.20 11.12 -24.64
C ARG A 72 -13.32 11.75 -23.80
N HIS A 73 -13.82 11.06 -22.80
CA HIS A 73 -14.91 11.50 -21.92
C HIS A 73 -14.44 11.43 -20.45
N ARG A 74 -13.63 12.38 -20.04
CA ARG A 74 -13.21 12.49 -18.66
C ARG A 74 -14.08 13.49 -17.94
N GLU A 75 -14.73 13.07 -16.87
CA GLU A 75 -15.24 14.03 -15.90
C GLU A 75 -14.08 14.86 -15.36
N PRO A 76 -14.26 16.16 -15.15
CA PRO A 76 -13.20 16.98 -14.56
C PRO A 76 -12.81 16.39 -13.21
N PRO A 77 -11.50 16.30 -12.90
CA PRO A 77 -11.05 15.72 -11.65
C PRO A 77 -11.64 16.50 -10.48
N SER A 78 -12.35 15.80 -9.58
CA SER A 78 -12.95 16.38 -8.37
C SER A 78 -11.93 16.65 -7.25
N GLY A 79 -10.66 16.31 -7.46
CA GLY A 79 -9.58 16.48 -6.50
C GLY A 79 -8.82 17.81 -6.64
N ALA A 80 -7.88 18.04 -5.75
CA ALA A 80 -6.97 19.19 -5.81
C ALA A 80 -6.14 19.17 -7.10
N ALA A 81 -5.94 20.36 -7.70
CA ALA A 81 -5.20 20.52 -8.95
C ALA A 81 -3.71 20.10 -8.86
N ARG A 82 -3.17 20.05 -7.64
CA ARG A 82 -1.80 19.60 -7.37
C ARG A 82 -1.82 18.49 -6.34
N GLY A 83 -0.97 17.47 -6.55
CA GLY A 83 -0.77 16.40 -5.57
C GLY A 83 -0.18 16.94 -4.26
N ASP A 84 -0.69 16.43 -3.16
CA ASP A 84 -0.19 16.77 -1.82
C ASP A 84 0.98 15.84 -1.48
N TRP A 85 2.19 16.31 -1.70
CA TRP A 85 3.42 15.54 -1.51
C TRP A 85 3.75 15.23 -0.04
N PRO A 86 3.54 16.15 0.93
CA PRO A 86 3.86 15.87 2.33
C PRO A 86 3.18 14.61 2.89
N PRO A 87 1.84 14.41 2.76
CA PRO A 87 1.22 13.18 3.23
C PRO A 87 1.75 11.94 2.53
N LEU A 88 2.00 12.01 1.23
CA LEU A 88 2.56 10.88 0.47
C LEU A 88 3.92 10.45 1.05
N VAL A 89 4.80 11.42 1.32
CA VAL A 89 6.13 11.15 1.89
C VAL A 89 6.01 10.55 3.29
N TRP A 90 5.15 11.11 4.15
CA TRP A 90 4.95 10.60 5.51
C TRP A 90 4.38 9.18 5.53
N VAL A 91 3.35 8.90 4.71
CA VAL A 91 2.75 7.56 4.62
C VAL A 91 3.74 6.57 4.04
N SER A 92 4.45 6.93 2.97
CA SER A 92 5.48 6.06 2.38
C SER A 92 6.61 5.76 3.36
N ALA A 93 7.09 6.78 4.09
CA ALA A 93 8.08 6.61 5.14
C ALA A 93 7.58 5.67 6.25
N GLY A 94 6.30 5.80 6.64
CA GLY A 94 5.67 4.91 7.60
C GLY A 94 5.65 3.45 7.14
N VAL A 95 5.28 3.21 5.89
CA VAL A 95 5.24 1.86 5.30
C VAL A 95 6.65 1.27 5.19
N VAL A 96 7.63 2.04 4.72
CA VAL A 96 9.03 1.59 4.62
C VAL A 96 9.61 1.31 6.01
N ALA A 97 9.37 2.19 6.98
CA ALA A 97 9.81 1.98 8.36
C ALA A 97 9.17 0.72 8.96
N ASN A 98 7.87 0.51 8.72
CA ASN A 98 7.19 -0.72 9.16
C ASN A 98 7.83 -1.97 8.54
N ALA A 99 8.06 -1.98 7.23
CA ALA A 99 8.67 -3.11 6.55
C ALA A 99 10.10 -3.42 7.07
N ALA A 100 10.89 -2.38 7.36
CA ALA A 100 12.24 -2.55 7.87
C ALA A 100 12.29 -3.00 9.34
N LEU A 101 11.34 -2.57 10.16
CA LEU A 101 11.37 -2.73 11.61
C LEU A 101 10.52 -3.89 12.13
N ILE A 102 9.59 -4.42 11.33
CA ILE A 102 8.63 -5.43 11.76
C ILE A 102 9.30 -6.69 12.34
N THR A 103 10.45 -7.08 11.81
CA THR A 103 11.21 -8.24 12.28
C THR A 103 12.10 -7.95 13.49
N THR A 104 12.35 -6.68 13.80
CA THR A 104 13.25 -6.25 14.89
C THR A 104 12.50 -5.81 16.14
N ILE A 105 11.47 -4.97 15.97
CA ILE A 105 10.66 -4.43 17.08
C ILE A 105 9.28 -5.07 17.17
N GLY A 106 9.01 -6.07 16.33
CA GLY A 106 7.76 -6.82 16.32
C GLY A 106 6.60 -6.08 15.65
N PHE A 107 5.52 -6.82 15.38
CA PHE A 107 4.35 -6.37 14.64
C PHE A 107 3.66 -5.17 15.31
N ILE A 108 3.39 -5.26 16.62
CA ILE A 108 2.58 -4.25 17.34
C ILE A 108 3.24 -2.88 17.29
N LEU A 109 4.54 -2.80 17.68
CA LEU A 109 5.24 -1.51 17.71
C LEU A 109 5.51 -0.96 16.32
N SER A 110 5.84 -1.82 15.36
CA SER A 110 6.09 -1.41 13.99
C SER A 110 4.82 -0.85 13.32
N CYS A 111 3.66 -1.51 13.50
CA CYS A 111 2.38 -1.02 13.01
C CYS A 111 1.93 0.26 13.72
N THR A 112 2.18 0.37 15.03
CA THR A 112 1.91 1.58 15.80
C THR A 112 2.70 2.78 15.26
N LEU A 113 3.99 2.58 14.98
CA LEU A 113 4.85 3.60 14.38
C LEU A 113 4.35 4.01 12.98
N CYS A 114 4.01 3.03 12.15
CA CYS A 114 3.43 3.28 10.83
C CYS A 114 2.15 4.13 10.92
N PHE A 115 1.25 3.78 11.83
CA PHE A 115 0.02 4.52 12.09
C PHE A 115 0.32 5.98 12.50
N MET A 116 1.25 6.18 13.43
CA MET A 116 1.62 7.54 13.88
C MET A 116 2.17 8.40 12.73
N LEU A 117 3.05 7.85 11.91
CA LEU A 117 3.61 8.57 10.76
C LEU A 117 2.53 8.90 9.73
N ALA A 118 1.65 7.94 9.42
CA ALA A 118 0.55 8.14 8.48
C ALA A 118 -0.43 9.23 8.96
N VAL A 119 -0.88 9.17 10.21
CA VAL A 119 -1.78 10.16 10.80
C VAL A 119 -1.14 11.54 10.83
N ARG A 120 0.15 11.63 11.13
CA ARG A 120 0.90 12.90 11.11
C ARG A 120 0.92 13.50 9.71
N GLY A 121 1.18 12.70 8.69
CA GLY A 121 1.14 13.13 7.29
C GLY A 121 -0.24 13.64 6.87
N LEU A 122 -1.30 12.92 7.23
CA LEU A 122 -2.67 13.32 6.92
C LEU A 122 -3.09 14.62 7.62
N ARG A 123 -2.69 14.84 8.87
CA ARG A 123 -2.96 16.12 9.55
C ARG A 123 -2.28 17.31 8.87
N ILE A 124 -1.06 17.12 8.37
CA ILE A 124 -0.34 18.17 7.63
C ILE A 124 -1.13 18.53 6.36
N SER A 125 -1.70 17.56 5.64
CA SER A 125 -2.50 17.84 4.46
C SER A 125 -3.81 18.56 4.77
N GLU A 126 -4.39 18.32 5.95
CA GLU A 126 -5.58 19.01 6.43
C GLU A 126 -5.28 20.43 6.97
N GLY A 127 -4.02 20.88 6.91
CA GLY A 127 -3.61 22.17 7.49
C GLY A 127 -3.70 22.22 9.01
N LYS A 128 -3.84 21.08 9.69
CA LYS A 128 -3.89 20.98 11.14
C LYS A 128 -2.46 20.98 11.71
N PRO A 129 -2.27 21.51 12.94
CA PRO A 129 -0.97 21.42 13.58
C PRO A 129 -0.53 19.96 13.69
N SER A 130 0.72 19.69 13.41
CA SER A 130 1.31 18.34 13.40
C SER A 130 1.26 17.60 14.75
N GLY A 131 0.66 18.21 15.75
CA GLY A 131 0.40 17.67 17.08
C GLY A 131 1.54 17.90 18.07
N GLY A 132 1.18 18.36 19.28
CA GLY A 132 2.09 18.41 20.42
C GLY A 132 2.28 17.04 21.06
N ALA A 133 3.04 16.96 22.16
CA ALA A 133 3.31 15.71 22.88
C ALA A 133 2.04 14.95 23.26
N ARG A 134 0.99 15.63 23.70
CA ARG A 134 -0.31 15.02 24.03
C ARG A 134 -0.91 14.26 22.83
N GLN A 135 -0.86 14.87 21.65
CA GLN A 135 -1.44 14.25 20.45
C GLN A 135 -0.61 13.03 20.00
N THR A 136 0.72 13.13 20.11
CA THR A 136 1.62 12.00 19.82
C THR A 136 1.33 10.80 20.75
N VAL A 137 1.05 11.06 22.01
CA VAL A 137 0.65 9.99 22.96
C VAL A 137 -0.70 9.38 22.58
N ILE A 138 -1.67 10.22 22.20
CA ILE A 138 -2.99 9.71 21.74
C ILE A 138 -2.82 8.84 20.50
N ASP A 139 -2.03 9.26 19.53
CA ASP A 139 -1.77 8.52 18.30
C ASP A 139 -1.06 7.19 18.58
N PHE A 140 -0.10 7.19 19.51
CA PHE A 140 0.58 5.98 19.96
C PHE A 140 -0.41 5.00 20.62
N VAL A 141 -1.21 5.47 21.59
CA VAL A 141 -2.20 4.64 22.27
C VAL A 141 -3.24 4.10 21.28
N THR A 142 -3.72 4.93 20.36
CA THR A 142 -4.68 4.51 19.33
C THR A 142 -4.08 3.44 18.41
N GLY A 143 -2.87 3.68 17.89
CA GLY A 143 -2.18 2.72 17.03
C GLY A 143 -1.92 1.38 17.76
N PHE A 144 -1.52 1.44 19.02
CA PHE A 144 -1.30 0.26 19.85
C PHE A 144 -2.59 -0.53 20.12
N LEU A 145 -3.69 0.18 20.40
CA LEU A 145 -5.01 -0.44 20.62
C LEU A 145 -5.59 -1.07 19.34
N ILE A 146 -5.19 -0.62 18.18
CA ILE A 146 -5.56 -1.24 16.91
C ILE A 146 -4.65 -2.43 16.59
N ALA A 147 -3.33 -2.24 16.72
CA ALA A 147 -2.35 -3.26 16.36
C ALA A 147 -2.35 -4.46 17.32
N GLY A 148 -2.59 -4.24 18.63
CA GLY A 148 -2.60 -5.29 19.64
C GLY A 148 -3.68 -6.35 19.40
N PRO A 149 -4.97 -5.99 19.32
CA PRO A 149 -6.03 -6.95 18.99
C PRO A 149 -5.84 -7.62 17.64
N ALA A 150 -5.33 -6.89 16.62
CA ALA A 150 -5.02 -7.48 15.32
C ALA A 150 -3.93 -8.56 15.46
N PHE A 151 -2.83 -8.28 16.15
CA PHE A 151 -1.78 -9.27 16.42
C PHE A 151 -2.34 -10.53 17.10
N TRP A 152 -3.16 -10.33 18.13
CA TRP A 152 -3.77 -11.42 18.88
C TRP A 152 -4.73 -12.25 18.02
N LEU A 153 -5.57 -11.58 17.22
CA LEU A 153 -6.49 -12.23 16.30
C LEU A 153 -5.73 -13.14 15.33
N PHE A 154 -4.72 -12.60 14.66
CA PHE A 154 -3.95 -13.36 13.68
C PHE A 154 -3.13 -14.47 14.33
N THR A 155 -2.49 -14.20 15.46
CA THR A 155 -1.60 -15.20 16.11
C THR A 155 -2.38 -16.29 16.82
N LYS A 156 -3.45 -15.94 17.56
CA LYS A 156 -4.17 -16.92 18.40
C LYS A 156 -5.37 -17.55 17.72
N LEU A 157 -6.12 -16.78 16.91
CA LEU A 157 -7.33 -17.29 16.25
C LEU A 157 -7.02 -17.93 14.90
N LEU A 158 -6.17 -17.30 14.09
CA LEU A 158 -5.82 -17.79 12.76
C LEU A 158 -4.56 -18.67 12.74
N GLY A 159 -3.80 -18.75 13.83
CA GLY A 159 -2.57 -19.54 13.89
C GLY A 159 -1.43 -19.01 12.99
N ILE A 160 -1.49 -17.72 12.58
CA ILE A 160 -0.48 -17.09 11.76
C ILE A 160 0.64 -16.56 12.66
N ASN A 161 1.86 -17.01 12.42
CA ASN A 161 3.03 -16.60 13.20
C ASN A 161 3.47 -15.19 12.77
N LEU A 162 3.02 -14.16 13.50
CA LEU A 162 3.47 -12.80 13.30
C LEU A 162 4.75 -12.54 14.11
N PRO A 163 5.68 -11.69 13.60
CA PRO A 163 6.87 -11.31 14.34
C PRO A 163 6.49 -10.61 15.65
N GLY A 164 6.78 -11.25 16.78
CA GLY A 164 6.58 -10.69 18.13
C GLY A 164 7.89 -10.12 18.69
N LEU A 165 7.77 -9.31 19.75
CA LEU A 165 8.93 -8.84 20.53
C LEU A 165 9.56 -9.95 21.37
N THR A 166 8.77 -10.93 21.75
CA THR A 166 9.20 -12.05 22.58
C THR A 166 8.93 -13.36 21.89
N GLY A 167 9.82 -14.34 22.07
CA GLY A 167 9.66 -15.70 21.52
C GLY A 167 8.45 -16.46 22.09
N THR A 168 7.71 -15.88 23.04
CA THR A 168 6.52 -16.48 23.67
C THR A 168 5.25 -16.32 22.85
N GLY A 169 5.25 -15.46 21.79
CA GLY A 169 4.08 -15.21 20.97
C GLY A 169 2.93 -14.47 21.68
N TRP A 170 3.24 -13.74 22.77
CA TRP A 170 2.26 -12.93 23.50
C TRP A 170 2.34 -11.44 23.13
N ILE A 171 3.53 -10.95 22.83
CA ILE A 171 3.83 -9.61 22.33
C ILE A 171 5.05 -9.65 21.40
#